data_2b58946ba61715a9051a185ed0558616
#
_entry.id   2b58946ba61715a9051a185ed0558616
#
_cell.length_a   1.000
_cell.length_b   1.000
_cell.length_c   1.000
_cell.angle_alpha   90.00
_cell.angle_beta   90.00
_cell.angle_gamma   90.00
#
_symmetry.space_group_name_H-M   'P 1'
#
loop_
_entity.id
_entity.type
_entity.pdbx_description
1 polymer ?
#
loop_
_entity_poly.entity_id
_entity_poly.type
_entity_poly.pdbx_seq_one_letter_code
_entity_poly.pdbx_strand_id
1 'polypeptide(L)'
;MFLKLRLTTITITLLVLLPTFAQAEAISKTEAALHATNTAQNALLQIGITALEEGDLQTALSTLEQAVLMTPNLVEPYFWLGRARLEAGQPAAAVESLRRAEKLIGRFDQRIAYELGLALMRSGDLNAARLRFEAIIKANPAAPLPKLNLGWILMQEDQGGEALELFEAVTVEHPDNDLAHYYAGRVHEGNARFEEAAAAYERALTLSPYLLQALVALGKLEMARGDLNRARTLFERSVVHHPQVADAYLQLGLLELREGNLDAAVNELERAVTLDSANETTRYHLGSVYARVGRFAESQSSFEQFDNTRINAVEVERTIRRSRAESHAEFLVRRAQQEIEAGNWEAAQATLAESIALEPTNPEALKSLSTTLQQYAQVLLAESSFSRAVEVLETAVNLWASEIITWELLVTAYRAVGNAVGTERALERVRALR
;
A
#
# COMPACT_ATOMS: atom_id res chain seq x y z
N MET A 1 7.93 31.94 91.61
CA MET A 1 9.12 32.53 90.92
C MET A 1 8.88 32.38 89.42
N PHE A 2 8.57 33.50 88.73
CA PHE A 2 8.05 33.50 87.39
C PHE A 2 9.16 33.43 86.33
N LEU A 3 9.08 32.49 85.41
CA LEU A 3 9.94 32.47 84.21
C LEU A 3 9.08 32.85 83.03
N LYS A 4 9.33 34.01 82.44
CA LYS A 4 8.68 34.51 81.25
C LYS A 4 9.26 33.82 80.03
N LEU A 5 8.49 32.93 79.37
CA LEU A 5 8.79 32.46 78.03
C LEU A 5 8.35 33.54 76.99
N ARG A 6 9.30 34.10 76.26
CA ARG A 6 9.04 34.91 75.08
C ARG A 6 8.71 34.00 73.90
N LEU A 7 7.48 34.04 73.43
CA LEU A 7 7.07 33.51 72.15
C LEU A 7 7.58 34.49 71.04
N THR A 8 8.58 34.06 70.29
CA THR A 8 8.93 34.69 69.03
C THR A 8 8.00 34.18 67.93
N THR A 9 7.06 34.99 67.52
CA THR A 9 6.17 34.79 66.40
C THR A 9 6.98 34.80 65.07
N ILE A 10 7.25 33.66 64.52
CA ILE A 10 7.78 33.55 63.16
C ILE A 10 6.61 33.77 62.20
N THR A 11 6.51 35.01 61.73
CA THR A 11 5.57 35.34 60.63
C THR A 11 6.18 34.80 59.32
N ILE A 12 5.72 33.63 58.88
CA ILE A 12 6.00 33.13 57.55
C ILE A 12 5.15 34.02 56.62
N THR A 13 5.77 35.01 56.02
CA THR A 13 5.16 35.78 54.93
C THR A 13 5.17 34.85 53.70
N LEU A 14 4.04 34.23 53.45
CA LEU A 14 3.77 33.55 52.21
C LEU A 14 3.71 34.61 51.11
N LEU A 15 4.85 34.87 50.45
CA LEU A 15 4.90 35.72 49.28
C LEU A 15 4.21 34.98 48.15
N VAL A 16 2.91 35.07 48.07
CA VAL A 16 2.16 34.71 46.88
C VAL A 16 2.62 35.68 45.79
N LEU A 17 3.49 35.24 44.91
CA LEU A 17 3.84 35.93 43.69
C LEU A 17 2.61 36.06 42.84
N LEU A 18 1.76 37.08 43.12
CA LEU A 18 0.75 37.52 42.18
C LEU A 18 1.50 37.99 40.93
N PRO A 19 1.18 37.47 39.74
CA PRO A 19 1.81 37.93 38.53
C PRO A 19 1.57 39.45 38.42
N THR A 20 2.60 40.18 38.03
CA THR A 20 2.47 41.63 37.76
C THR A 20 1.41 41.82 36.68
N PHE A 21 0.77 42.96 36.64
CA PHE A 21 -0.29 43.26 35.65
C PHE A 21 0.17 42.99 34.21
N ALA A 22 1.44 43.24 33.90
CA ALA A 22 2.06 42.92 32.61
C ALA A 22 2.17 41.42 32.36
N GLN A 23 2.48 40.60 33.42
CA GLN A 23 2.50 39.12 33.28
C GLN A 23 1.10 38.55 33.13
N ALA A 24 0.10 39.08 33.83
CA ALA A 24 -1.28 38.67 33.68
C ALA A 24 -1.84 39.02 32.28
N GLU A 25 -1.49 40.18 31.74
CA GLU A 25 -1.85 40.58 30.37
C GLU A 25 -1.13 39.73 29.31
N ALA A 26 0.15 39.35 29.54
CA ALA A 26 0.89 38.45 28.66
C ALA A 26 0.32 37.01 28.67
N ILE A 27 -0.07 36.51 29.85
CA ILE A 27 -0.74 35.19 30.00
C ILE A 27 -2.09 35.21 29.27
N SER A 28 -2.91 36.23 29.47
CA SER A 28 -4.20 36.37 28.80
C SER A 28 -4.06 36.45 27.27
N LYS A 29 -3.08 37.18 26.74
CA LYS A 29 -2.79 37.24 25.30
C LYS A 29 -2.30 35.89 24.77
N THR A 30 -1.50 35.15 25.55
CA THR A 30 -1.03 33.81 25.18
C THR A 30 -2.18 32.81 25.17
N GLU A 31 -3.06 32.86 26.16
CA GLU A 31 -4.26 32.01 26.22
C GLU A 31 -5.22 32.31 25.08
N ALA A 32 -5.46 33.59 24.77
CA ALA A 32 -6.30 34.01 23.64
C ALA A 32 -5.71 33.56 22.30
N ALA A 33 -4.37 33.65 22.11
CA ALA A 33 -3.68 33.16 20.92
C ALA A 33 -3.76 31.63 20.81
N LEU A 34 -3.61 30.91 21.93
CA LEU A 34 -3.75 29.45 21.96
C LEU A 34 -5.19 29.01 21.64
N HIS A 35 -6.19 29.70 22.18
CA HIS A 35 -7.60 29.46 21.85
C HIS A 35 -7.88 29.70 20.37
N ALA A 36 -7.41 30.81 19.81
CA ALA A 36 -7.55 31.12 18.39
C ALA A 36 -6.87 30.07 17.49
N THR A 37 -5.68 29.60 17.87
CA THR A 37 -4.95 28.55 17.16
C THR A 37 -5.73 27.22 17.20
N ASN A 38 -6.21 26.80 18.36
CA ASN A 38 -7.02 25.57 18.50
C ASN A 38 -8.32 25.65 17.69
N THR A 39 -8.97 26.82 17.67
CA THR A 39 -10.18 27.04 16.87
C THR A 39 -9.89 26.95 15.37
N ALA A 40 -8.79 27.53 14.89
CA ALA A 40 -8.37 27.47 13.49
C ALA A 40 -8.00 26.03 13.07
N GLN A 41 -7.32 25.28 13.94
CA GLN A 41 -6.96 23.88 13.72
C GLN A 41 -8.20 23.00 13.56
N ASN A 42 -9.16 23.15 14.47
CA ASN A 42 -10.43 22.43 14.40
C ASN A 42 -11.25 22.83 13.16
N ALA A 43 -11.22 24.11 12.78
CA ALA A 43 -11.90 24.58 11.57
C ALA A 43 -11.32 23.95 10.29
N LEU A 44 -9.99 23.89 10.14
CA LEU A 44 -9.33 23.24 8.99
C LEU A 44 -9.69 21.76 8.90
N LEU A 45 -9.67 21.05 10.03
CA LEU A 45 -10.06 19.63 10.06
C LEU A 45 -11.52 19.46 9.61
N GLN A 46 -12.43 20.27 10.12
CA GLN A 46 -13.85 20.20 9.75
C GLN A 46 -14.09 20.56 8.28
N ILE A 47 -13.44 21.60 7.76
CA ILE A 47 -13.53 21.97 6.34
C ILE A 47 -13.06 20.80 5.47
N GLY A 48 -11.92 20.17 5.83
CA GLY A 48 -11.40 19.03 5.09
C GLY A 48 -12.32 17.80 5.12
N ILE A 49 -12.96 17.53 6.28
CA ILE A 49 -13.94 16.43 6.41
C ILE A 49 -15.17 16.73 5.55
N THR A 50 -15.74 17.93 5.66
CA THR A 50 -16.92 18.34 4.87
C THR A 50 -16.62 18.28 3.37
N ALA A 51 -15.48 18.80 2.93
CA ALA A 51 -15.07 18.73 1.53
C ALA A 51 -14.95 17.27 1.04
N LEU A 52 -14.43 16.37 1.90
CA LEU A 52 -14.36 14.93 1.59
C LEU A 52 -15.77 14.31 1.46
N GLU A 53 -16.69 14.65 2.35
CA GLU A 53 -18.08 14.18 2.30
C GLU A 53 -18.85 14.73 1.08
N GLU A 54 -18.50 15.91 0.61
CA GLU A 54 -19.05 16.54 -0.60
C GLU A 54 -18.38 16.05 -1.90
N GLY A 55 -17.29 15.26 -1.79
CA GLY A 55 -16.52 14.75 -2.92
C GLY A 55 -15.53 15.75 -3.53
N ASP A 56 -15.34 16.93 -2.90
CA ASP A 56 -14.29 17.89 -3.30
C ASP A 56 -12.92 17.44 -2.76
N LEU A 57 -12.34 16.46 -3.47
CA LEU A 57 -11.07 15.85 -3.09
C LEU A 57 -9.91 16.84 -3.06
N GLN A 58 -9.93 17.86 -3.93
CA GLN A 58 -8.86 18.85 -3.98
C GLN A 58 -8.84 19.72 -2.72
N THR A 59 -9.99 20.24 -2.34
CA THR A 59 -10.14 21.02 -1.10
C THR A 59 -9.88 20.14 0.12
N ALA A 60 -10.41 18.90 0.15
CA ALA A 60 -10.17 17.96 1.24
C ALA A 60 -8.67 17.69 1.46
N LEU A 61 -7.94 17.34 0.41
CA LEU A 61 -6.49 17.07 0.50
C LEU A 61 -5.73 18.31 1.00
N SER A 62 -5.94 19.46 0.36
CA SER A 62 -5.18 20.67 0.70
C SER A 62 -5.43 21.15 2.15
N THR A 63 -6.67 21.09 2.63
CA THR A 63 -7.02 21.53 3.99
C THR A 63 -6.57 20.50 5.05
N LEU A 64 -6.67 19.19 4.77
CA LEU A 64 -6.21 18.15 5.68
C LEU A 64 -4.68 18.10 5.77
N GLU A 65 -3.96 18.39 4.69
CA GLU A 65 -2.50 18.56 4.72
C GLU A 65 -2.09 19.76 5.59
N GLN A 66 -2.78 20.88 5.48
CA GLN A 66 -2.56 22.02 6.36
C GLN A 66 -2.89 21.68 7.83
N ALA A 67 -3.97 20.95 8.09
CA ALA A 67 -4.31 20.49 9.44
C ALA A 67 -3.21 19.61 10.04
N VAL A 68 -2.63 18.68 9.27
CA VAL A 68 -1.50 17.84 9.68
C VAL A 68 -0.27 18.68 10.01
N LEU A 69 0.05 19.69 9.18
CA LEU A 69 1.21 20.60 9.43
C LEU A 69 1.02 21.40 10.72
N MET A 70 -0.19 21.86 10.99
CA MET A 70 -0.50 22.61 12.22
C MET A 70 -0.58 21.73 13.46
N THR A 71 -0.91 20.45 13.31
CA THR A 71 -1.15 19.51 14.42
C THR A 71 -0.43 18.17 14.21
N PRO A 72 0.92 18.13 14.12
CA PRO A 72 1.68 16.94 13.74
C PRO A 72 1.62 15.78 14.77
N ASN A 73 1.04 16.04 15.95
CA ASN A 73 0.91 15.06 17.03
C ASN A 73 -0.54 14.62 17.29
N LEU A 74 -1.50 15.07 16.47
CA LEU A 74 -2.90 14.64 16.58
C LEU A 74 -3.20 13.51 15.59
N VAL A 75 -4.04 12.58 16.04
CA VAL A 75 -4.44 11.39 15.26
C VAL A 75 -5.41 11.73 14.14
N GLU A 76 -6.45 12.50 14.45
CA GLU A 76 -7.58 12.74 13.54
C GLU A 76 -7.18 13.37 12.19
N PRO A 77 -6.29 14.39 12.11
CA PRO A 77 -5.86 14.93 10.83
C PRO A 77 -5.20 13.90 9.91
N TYR A 78 -4.36 13.02 10.47
CA TYR A 78 -3.72 11.96 9.70
C TYR A 78 -4.71 10.88 9.26
N PHE A 79 -5.68 10.53 10.10
CA PHE A 79 -6.73 9.58 9.77
C PHE A 79 -7.56 10.08 8.58
N TRP A 80 -8.06 11.30 8.65
CA TRP A 80 -8.88 11.88 7.58
C TRP A 80 -8.08 12.16 6.30
N LEU A 81 -6.82 12.58 6.43
CA LEU A 81 -5.93 12.72 5.27
C LEU A 81 -5.68 11.36 4.60
N GLY A 82 -5.53 10.29 5.37
CA GLY A 82 -5.43 8.94 4.84
C GLY A 82 -6.66 8.53 4.04
N ARG A 83 -7.86 8.79 4.55
CA ARG A 83 -9.12 8.55 3.84
C ARG A 83 -9.24 9.39 2.57
N ALA A 84 -8.96 10.69 2.64
CA ALA A 84 -8.99 11.57 1.47
C ALA A 84 -8.02 11.09 0.38
N ARG A 85 -6.81 10.64 0.75
CA ARG A 85 -5.82 10.07 -0.17
C ARG A 85 -6.30 8.77 -0.81
N LEU A 86 -7.01 7.92 -0.05
CA LEU A 86 -7.64 6.71 -0.60
C LEU A 86 -8.68 7.03 -1.66
N GLU A 87 -9.56 7.98 -1.39
CA GLU A 87 -10.59 8.41 -2.34
C GLU A 87 -9.99 9.12 -3.57
N ALA A 88 -8.88 9.83 -3.38
CA ALA A 88 -8.12 10.45 -4.47
C ALA A 88 -7.26 9.45 -5.28
N GLY A 89 -7.33 8.14 -5.01
CA GLY A 89 -6.56 7.13 -5.72
C GLY A 89 -5.06 7.14 -5.41
N GLN A 90 -4.67 7.61 -4.21
CA GLN A 90 -3.29 7.69 -3.73
C GLN A 90 -3.02 6.69 -2.59
N PRO A 91 -3.13 5.36 -2.83
CA PRO A 91 -3.10 4.37 -1.76
C PRO A 91 -1.77 4.32 -0.99
N ALA A 92 -0.64 4.52 -1.65
CA ALA A 92 0.66 4.55 -0.98
C ALA A 92 0.77 5.71 0.02
N ALA A 93 0.37 6.92 -0.38
CA ALA A 93 0.35 8.08 0.51
C ALA A 93 -0.68 7.94 1.65
N ALA A 94 -1.80 7.24 1.38
CA ALA A 94 -2.80 6.90 2.40
C ALA A 94 -2.21 5.98 3.48
N VAL A 95 -1.45 4.94 3.08
CA VAL A 95 -0.74 4.05 4.00
C VAL A 95 0.18 4.83 4.94
N GLU A 96 0.94 5.78 4.42
CA GLU A 96 1.83 6.62 5.24
C GLU A 96 1.06 7.43 6.29
N SER A 97 -0.04 8.08 5.87
CA SER A 97 -0.88 8.88 6.77
C SER A 97 -1.50 8.02 7.86
N LEU A 98 -2.09 6.87 7.49
CA LEU A 98 -2.77 5.98 8.43
C LEU A 98 -1.79 5.27 9.39
N ARG A 99 -0.59 4.91 8.94
CA ARG A 99 0.48 4.42 9.83
C ARG A 99 0.92 5.49 10.82
N ARG A 100 0.96 6.75 10.41
CA ARG A 100 1.24 7.85 11.34
C ARG A 100 0.15 8.01 12.37
N ALA A 101 -1.14 7.94 11.97
CA ALA A 101 -2.28 7.94 12.88
C ALA A 101 -2.21 6.77 13.88
N GLU A 102 -1.92 5.56 13.40
CA GLU A 102 -1.77 4.35 14.22
C GLU A 102 -0.64 4.52 15.25
N LYS A 103 0.52 5.04 14.84
CA LYS A 103 1.65 5.30 15.74
C LYS A 103 1.31 6.34 16.80
N LEU A 104 0.57 7.37 16.46
CA LEU A 104 0.19 8.44 17.40
C LEU A 104 -0.81 7.96 18.43
N ILE A 105 -1.79 7.14 18.06
CA ILE A 105 -2.77 6.62 19.01
C ILE A 105 -2.17 5.59 19.99
N GLY A 106 -1.11 4.86 19.56
CA GLY A 106 -0.35 3.92 20.39
C GLY A 106 -1.12 2.71 20.90
N ARG A 107 -2.35 2.48 20.40
CA ARG A 107 -3.22 1.34 20.75
C ARG A 107 -3.99 0.90 19.52
N PHE A 108 -4.59 -0.30 19.58
CA PHE A 108 -5.48 -0.75 18.51
C PHE A 108 -6.72 0.16 18.40
N ASP A 109 -6.95 0.70 17.20
CA ASP A 109 -8.16 1.42 16.81
C ASP A 109 -8.73 0.78 15.55
N GLN A 110 -9.95 0.27 15.64
CA GLN A 110 -10.60 -0.47 14.56
C GLN A 110 -10.81 0.39 13.31
N ARG A 111 -11.09 1.69 13.45
CA ARG A 111 -11.29 2.62 12.32
C ARG A 111 -9.99 2.77 11.53
N ILE A 112 -8.88 3.05 12.25
CA ILE A 112 -7.56 3.21 11.64
C ILE A 112 -7.12 1.89 11.00
N ALA A 113 -7.29 0.77 11.70
CA ALA A 113 -6.92 -0.56 11.19
C ALA A 113 -7.70 -0.91 9.90
N TYR A 114 -8.99 -0.54 9.83
CA TYR A 114 -9.82 -0.78 8.65
C TYR A 114 -9.38 0.04 7.45
N GLU A 115 -9.24 1.36 7.61
CA GLU A 115 -8.79 2.25 6.53
C GLU A 115 -7.36 1.91 6.08
N LEU A 116 -6.47 1.56 7.02
CA LEU A 116 -5.12 1.08 6.69
C LEU A 116 -5.16 -0.24 5.92
N GLY A 117 -6.04 -1.17 6.30
CA GLY A 117 -6.28 -2.41 5.56
C GLY A 117 -6.71 -2.14 4.11
N LEU A 118 -7.66 -1.21 3.90
CA LEU A 118 -8.08 -0.79 2.56
C LEU A 118 -6.95 -0.13 1.76
N ALA A 119 -6.16 0.74 2.41
CA ALA A 119 -5.03 1.40 1.77
C ALA A 119 -3.96 0.40 1.32
N LEU A 120 -3.62 -0.57 2.18
CA LEU A 120 -2.68 -1.64 1.89
C LEU A 120 -3.20 -2.54 0.75
N MET A 121 -4.49 -2.90 0.78
CA MET A 121 -5.12 -3.69 -0.27
C MET A 121 -5.05 -2.96 -1.63
N ARG A 122 -5.37 -1.67 -1.68
CA ARG A 122 -5.30 -0.87 -2.91
C ARG A 122 -3.87 -0.59 -3.37
N SER A 123 -2.88 -0.58 -2.47
CA SER A 123 -1.46 -0.48 -2.82
C SER A 123 -0.83 -1.81 -3.24
N GLY A 124 -1.57 -2.92 -3.15
CA GLY A 124 -1.14 -4.26 -3.53
C GLY A 124 -0.41 -5.03 -2.42
N ASP A 125 -0.30 -4.50 -1.20
CA ASP A 125 0.24 -5.22 -0.06
C ASP A 125 -0.86 -6.04 0.63
N LEU A 126 -1.27 -7.14 -0.04
CA LEU A 126 -2.36 -7.99 0.42
C LEU A 126 -2.04 -8.68 1.75
N ASN A 127 -0.79 -9.06 1.97
CA ASN A 127 -0.37 -9.70 3.23
C ASN A 127 -0.54 -8.77 4.44
N ALA A 128 -0.10 -7.52 4.32
CA ALA A 128 -0.27 -6.55 5.39
C ALA A 128 -1.76 -6.18 5.59
N ALA A 129 -2.54 -6.08 4.51
CA ALA A 129 -3.98 -5.84 4.57
C ALA A 129 -4.71 -6.98 5.31
N ARG A 130 -4.40 -8.24 4.98
CA ARG A 130 -4.91 -9.45 5.64
C ARG A 130 -4.75 -9.38 7.15
N LEU A 131 -3.54 -9.09 7.62
CA LEU A 131 -3.25 -8.98 9.06
C LEU A 131 -4.11 -7.90 9.76
N ARG A 132 -4.43 -6.80 9.06
CA ARG A 132 -5.30 -5.76 9.60
C ARG A 132 -6.74 -6.23 9.74
N PHE A 133 -7.28 -6.87 8.71
CA PHE A 133 -8.66 -7.38 8.76
C PHE A 133 -8.80 -8.54 9.78
N GLU A 134 -7.83 -9.45 9.87
CA GLU A 134 -7.79 -10.50 10.90
C GLU A 134 -7.80 -9.92 12.33
N ALA A 135 -7.00 -8.85 12.57
CA ALA A 135 -6.99 -8.19 13.86
C ALA A 135 -8.34 -7.55 14.22
N ILE A 136 -9.03 -6.96 13.21
CA ILE A 136 -10.38 -6.41 13.42
C ILE A 136 -11.39 -7.52 13.71
N ILE A 137 -11.38 -8.61 12.94
CA ILE A 137 -12.29 -9.75 13.13
C ILE A 137 -12.07 -10.39 14.51
N LYS A 138 -10.83 -10.49 14.95
CA LYS A 138 -10.49 -10.98 16.31
C LYS A 138 -11.07 -10.07 17.40
N ALA A 139 -11.05 -8.76 17.22
CA ALA A 139 -11.58 -7.80 18.18
C ALA A 139 -13.12 -7.68 18.10
N ASN A 140 -13.69 -7.83 16.92
CA ASN A 140 -15.13 -7.77 16.66
C ASN A 140 -15.53 -8.84 15.62
N PRO A 141 -15.82 -10.06 16.06
CA PRO A 141 -16.17 -11.17 15.17
C PRO A 141 -17.44 -10.95 14.32
N ALA A 142 -18.33 -10.05 14.74
CA ALA A 142 -19.58 -9.76 14.03
C ALA A 142 -19.41 -8.69 12.92
N ALA A 143 -18.22 -8.08 12.75
CA ALA A 143 -18.03 -7.02 11.77
C ALA A 143 -18.06 -7.59 10.33
N PRO A 144 -19.04 -7.23 9.47
CA PRO A 144 -19.17 -7.83 8.14
C PRO A 144 -18.08 -7.35 7.17
N LEU A 145 -17.77 -6.05 7.13
CA LEU A 145 -16.86 -5.48 6.13
C LEU A 145 -15.43 -6.05 6.19
N PRO A 146 -14.79 -6.23 7.35
CA PRO A 146 -13.49 -6.90 7.43
C PRO A 146 -13.52 -8.34 6.94
N LYS A 147 -14.62 -9.10 7.21
CA LYS A 147 -14.79 -10.46 6.69
C LYS A 147 -14.89 -10.47 5.17
N LEU A 148 -15.65 -9.53 4.58
CA LEU A 148 -15.75 -9.40 3.11
C LEU A 148 -14.42 -9.06 2.46
N ASN A 149 -13.67 -8.12 3.03
CA ASN A 149 -12.36 -7.74 2.50
C ASN A 149 -11.32 -8.86 2.66
N LEU A 150 -11.32 -9.55 3.80
CA LEU A 150 -10.46 -10.73 4.02
C LEU A 150 -10.82 -11.86 3.05
N GLY A 151 -12.09 -12.15 2.89
CA GLY A 151 -12.56 -13.15 1.91
C GLY A 151 -12.16 -12.78 0.48
N TRP A 152 -12.23 -11.52 0.10
CA TRP A 152 -11.74 -11.05 -1.20
C TRP A 152 -10.23 -11.28 -1.37
N ILE A 153 -9.41 -10.99 -0.34
CA ILE A 153 -7.97 -11.27 -0.36
C ILE A 153 -7.72 -12.76 -0.54
N LEU A 154 -8.41 -13.60 0.23
CA LEU A 154 -8.28 -15.07 0.14
C LEU A 154 -8.65 -15.60 -1.25
N MET A 155 -9.65 -15.00 -1.92
CA MET A 155 -9.95 -15.32 -3.33
C MET A 155 -8.79 -14.99 -4.28
N GLN A 156 -8.05 -13.89 -4.04
CA GLN A 156 -6.87 -13.54 -4.85
C GLN A 156 -5.68 -14.48 -4.58
N GLU A 157 -5.65 -15.13 -3.42
CA GLU A 157 -4.64 -16.11 -3.00
C GLU A 157 -5.03 -17.55 -3.37
N ASP A 158 -6.09 -17.76 -4.16
CA ASP A 158 -6.66 -19.05 -4.54
C ASP A 158 -7.16 -19.90 -3.34
N GLN A 159 -7.46 -19.22 -2.22
CA GLN A 159 -8.00 -19.83 -1.00
C GLN A 159 -9.54 -19.72 -0.96
N GLY A 160 -10.21 -20.12 -2.04
CA GLY A 160 -11.66 -19.96 -2.22
C GLY A 160 -12.51 -20.66 -1.14
N GLY A 161 -12.03 -21.76 -0.55
CA GLY A 161 -12.72 -22.46 0.54
C GLY A 161 -12.84 -21.60 1.80
N GLU A 162 -11.73 -21.03 2.26
CA GLU A 162 -11.71 -20.16 3.44
C GLU A 162 -12.47 -18.84 3.18
N ALA A 163 -12.39 -18.32 1.95
CA ALA A 163 -13.17 -17.16 1.54
C ALA A 163 -14.67 -17.40 1.64
N LEU A 164 -15.14 -18.60 1.18
CA LEU A 164 -16.54 -18.96 1.24
C LEU A 164 -17.07 -19.04 2.68
N GLU A 165 -16.30 -19.63 3.58
CA GLU A 165 -16.64 -19.69 5.02
C GLU A 165 -16.88 -18.29 5.61
N LEU A 166 -16.05 -17.31 5.25
CA LEU A 166 -16.22 -15.92 5.69
C LEU A 166 -17.47 -15.28 5.08
N PHE A 167 -17.73 -15.47 3.80
CA PHE A 167 -18.93 -14.90 3.13
C PHE A 167 -20.21 -15.54 3.67
N GLU A 168 -20.24 -16.86 3.84
CA GLU A 168 -21.38 -17.57 4.42
C GLU A 168 -21.62 -17.14 5.89
N ALA A 169 -20.56 -16.95 6.67
CA ALA A 169 -20.71 -16.41 8.03
C ALA A 169 -21.38 -15.02 7.99
N VAL A 170 -21.00 -14.14 7.04
CA VAL A 170 -21.67 -12.85 6.88
C VAL A 170 -23.11 -13.01 6.43
N THR A 171 -23.45 -13.94 5.51
CA THR A 171 -24.84 -14.14 5.08
C THR A 171 -25.74 -14.71 6.19
N VAL A 172 -25.18 -15.45 7.15
CA VAL A 172 -25.91 -15.94 8.32
C VAL A 172 -26.14 -14.84 9.35
N GLU A 173 -25.10 -14.05 9.67
CA GLU A 173 -25.17 -12.98 10.65
C GLU A 173 -25.91 -11.73 10.10
N HIS A 174 -25.78 -11.46 8.81
CA HIS A 174 -26.33 -10.33 8.07
C HIS A 174 -27.00 -10.80 6.76
N PRO A 175 -28.19 -11.42 6.81
CA PRO A 175 -28.83 -12.02 5.65
C PRO A 175 -29.29 -11.01 4.58
N ASP A 176 -29.26 -9.74 4.89
CA ASP A 176 -29.52 -8.59 4.02
C ASP A 176 -28.24 -8.00 3.38
N ASN A 177 -27.08 -8.58 3.60
CA ASN A 177 -25.84 -8.13 2.99
C ASN A 177 -25.73 -8.67 1.54
N ASP A 178 -26.02 -7.82 0.58
CA ASP A 178 -25.99 -8.12 -0.85
C ASP A 178 -24.58 -8.51 -1.37
N LEU A 179 -23.53 -7.83 -0.88
CA LEU A 179 -22.15 -8.14 -1.28
C LEU A 179 -21.68 -9.51 -0.78
N ALA A 180 -22.13 -9.95 0.41
CA ALA A 180 -21.81 -11.27 0.92
C ALA A 180 -22.36 -12.37 0.00
N HIS A 181 -23.62 -12.24 -0.43
CA HIS A 181 -24.23 -13.14 -1.39
C HIS A 181 -23.53 -13.09 -2.75
N TYR A 182 -23.18 -11.90 -3.24
CA TYR A 182 -22.40 -11.75 -4.47
C TYR A 182 -21.05 -12.46 -4.41
N TYR A 183 -20.27 -12.25 -3.35
CA TYR A 183 -18.94 -12.88 -3.22
C TYR A 183 -19.03 -14.40 -3.02
N ALA A 184 -20.01 -14.90 -2.26
CA ALA A 184 -20.28 -16.34 -2.20
C ALA A 184 -20.56 -16.92 -3.58
N GLY A 185 -21.38 -16.22 -4.39
CA GLY A 185 -21.64 -16.58 -5.80
C GLY A 185 -20.38 -16.65 -6.64
N ARG A 186 -19.45 -15.68 -6.48
CA ARG A 186 -18.14 -15.67 -7.16
C ARG A 186 -17.28 -16.90 -6.82
N VAL A 187 -17.27 -17.30 -5.54
CA VAL A 187 -16.53 -18.51 -5.13
C VAL A 187 -17.19 -19.76 -5.69
N HIS A 188 -18.53 -19.85 -5.68
CA HIS A 188 -19.25 -20.98 -6.32
C HIS A 188 -18.96 -21.07 -7.81
N GLU A 189 -18.96 -19.93 -8.54
CA GLU A 189 -18.62 -19.86 -9.96
C GLU A 189 -17.18 -20.34 -10.21
N GLY A 190 -16.19 -19.88 -9.43
CA GLY A 190 -14.80 -20.32 -9.51
C GLY A 190 -14.62 -21.83 -9.28
N ASN A 191 -15.49 -22.43 -8.46
CA ASN A 191 -15.52 -23.87 -8.21
C ASN A 191 -16.41 -24.64 -9.19
N ALA A 192 -16.84 -24.02 -10.29
CA ALA A 192 -17.76 -24.58 -11.30
C ALA A 192 -19.13 -25.05 -10.73
N ARG A 193 -19.53 -24.54 -9.56
CA ARG A 193 -20.84 -24.75 -8.95
C ARG A 193 -21.82 -23.69 -9.47
N PHE A 194 -22.19 -23.81 -10.74
CA PHE A 194 -22.89 -22.74 -11.44
C PHE A 194 -24.32 -22.51 -10.96
N GLU A 195 -25.00 -23.54 -10.43
CA GLU A 195 -26.35 -23.40 -9.90
C GLU A 195 -26.36 -22.63 -8.59
N GLU A 196 -25.44 -22.96 -7.70
CA GLU A 196 -25.25 -22.25 -6.44
C GLU A 196 -24.78 -20.79 -6.68
N ALA A 197 -23.94 -20.59 -7.69
CA ALA A 197 -23.51 -19.25 -8.09
C ALA A 197 -24.71 -18.40 -8.55
N ALA A 198 -25.56 -18.95 -9.43
CA ALA A 198 -26.75 -18.25 -9.91
C ALA A 198 -27.69 -17.89 -8.75
N ALA A 199 -27.99 -18.88 -7.88
CA ALA A 199 -28.84 -18.63 -6.71
C ALA A 199 -28.29 -17.53 -5.77
N ALA A 200 -26.99 -17.51 -5.55
CA ALA A 200 -26.34 -16.48 -4.74
C ALA A 200 -26.41 -15.09 -5.40
N TYR A 201 -26.15 -14.98 -6.71
CA TYR A 201 -26.30 -13.72 -7.45
C TYR A 201 -27.74 -13.24 -7.48
N GLU A 202 -28.72 -14.11 -7.65
CA GLU A 202 -30.17 -13.82 -7.59
C GLU A 202 -30.54 -13.27 -6.20
N ARG A 203 -29.98 -13.88 -5.14
CA ARG A 203 -30.21 -13.38 -3.79
C ARG A 203 -29.63 -11.99 -3.61
N ALA A 204 -28.41 -11.72 -4.08
CA ALA A 204 -27.82 -10.38 -4.09
C ALA A 204 -28.71 -9.38 -4.84
N LEU A 205 -29.24 -9.75 -6.01
CA LEU A 205 -30.14 -8.89 -6.81
C LEU A 205 -31.54 -8.75 -6.22
N THR A 206 -31.99 -9.67 -5.37
CA THR A 206 -33.23 -9.51 -4.60
C THR A 206 -33.09 -8.42 -3.54
N LEU A 207 -31.91 -8.34 -2.92
CA LEU A 207 -31.57 -7.32 -1.91
C LEU A 207 -31.25 -5.97 -2.55
N SER A 208 -30.41 -5.98 -3.56
CA SER A 208 -29.99 -4.80 -4.31
C SER A 208 -30.21 -5.01 -5.82
N PRO A 209 -31.42 -4.65 -6.34
CA PRO A 209 -31.82 -4.95 -7.72
C PRO A 209 -30.88 -4.40 -8.80
N TYR A 210 -30.08 -3.41 -8.47
CA TYR A 210 -29.17 -2.72 -9.40
C TYR A 210 -27.70 -2.91 -9.04
N LEU A 211 -27.36 -3.91 -8.23
CA LEU A 211 -25.96 -4.23 -7.92
C LEU A 211 -25.24 -4.65 -9.21
N LEU A 212 -24.45 -3.74 -9.75
CA LEU A 212 -23.77 -3.90 -11.04
C LEU A 212 -23.01 -5.22 -11.14
N GLN A 213 -22.21 -5.52 -10.11
CA GLN A 213 -21.37 -6.72 -10.08
C GLN A 213 -22.20 -7.99 -10.20
N ALA A 214 -23.35 -8.06 -9.53
CA ALA A 214 -24.24 -9.22 -9.58
C ALA A 214 -24.99 -9.28 -10.91
N LEU A 215 -25.41 -8.14 -11.48
CA LEU A 215 -26.04 -8.10 -12.81
C LEU A 215 -25.10 -8.63 -13.89
N VAL A 216 -23.87 -8.16 -13.88
CA VAL A 216 -22.85 -8.58 -14.86
C VAL A 216 -22.45 -10.05 -14.65
N ALA A 217 -22.22 -10.48 -13.41
CA ALA A 217 -21.83 -11.87 -13.12
C ALA A 217 -22.92 -12.87 -13.51
N LEU A 218 -24.17 -12.62 -13.09
CA LEU A 218 -25.29 -13.47 -13.48
C LEU A 218 -25.54 -13.44 -15.00
N GLY A 219 -25.43 -12.26 -15.63
CA GLY A 219 -25.56 -12.14 -17.08
C GLY A 219 -24.52 -12.96 -17.84
N LYS A 220 -23.25 -12.93 -17.42
CA LYS A 220 -22.18 -13.78 -17.97
C LYS A 220 -22.47 -15.28 -17.79
N LEU A 221 -22.96 -15.66 -16.62
CA LEU A 221 -23.31 -17.04 -16.31
C LEU A 221 -24.46 -17.52 -17.18
N GLU A 222 -25.53 -16.74 -17.35
CA GLU A 222 -26.67 -17.08 -18.19
C GLU A 222 -26.29 -17.12 -19.69
N MET A 223 -25.43 -16.19 -20.11
CA MET A 223 -24.88 -16.22 -21.47
C MET A 223 -24.04 -17.48 -21.70
N ALA A 224 -23.25 -17.94 -20.72
CA ALA A 224 -22.49 -19.19 -20.81
C ALA A 224 -23.40 -20.42 -20.90
N ARG A 225 -24.52 -20.42 -20.18
CA ARG A 225 -25.58 -21.49 -20.23
C ARG A 225 -26.39 -21.48 -21.52
N GLY A 226 -26.31 -20.37 -22.29
CA GLY A 226 -27.05 -20.21 -23.53
C GLY A 226 -28.41 -19.54 -23.37
N ASP A 227 -28.79 -19.10 -22.18
CA ASP A 227 -29.97 -18.24 -21.98
C ASP A 227 -29.64 -16.78 -22.33
N LEU A 228 -29.58 -16.52 -23.63
CA LEU A 228 -29.20 -15.19 -24.16
C LEU A 228 -30.26 -14.13 -23.84
N ASN A 229 -31.56 -14.53 -23.75
CA ASN A 229 -32.64 -13.61 -23.42
C ASN A 229 -32.50 -13.08 -21.98
N ARG A 230 -32.22 -13.98 -21.05
CA ARG A 230 -31.98 -13.60 -19.64
C ARG A 230 -30.70 -12.78 -19.47
N ALA A 231 -29.63 -13.19 -20.15
CA ALA A 231 -28.38 -12.43 -20.17
C ALA A 231 -28.61 -10.99 -20.68
N ARG A 232 -29.33 -10.82 -21.79
CA ARG A 232 -29.74 -9.54 -22.36
C ARG A 232 -30.42 -8.65 -21.31
N THR A 233 -31.48 -9.17 -20.68
CA THR A 233 -32.24 -8.45 -19.66
C THR A 233 -31.34 -7.94 -18.53
N LEU A 234 -30.38 -8.75 -18.08
CA LEU A 234 -29.45 -8.40 -16.99
C LEU A 234 -28.45 -7.33 -17.44
N PHE A 235 -27.89 -7.44 -18.65
CA PHE A 235 -26.95 -6.45 -19.17
C PHE A 235 -27.64 -5.13 -19.52
N GLU A 236 -28.85 -5.14 -20.09
CA GLU A 236 -29.63 -3.92 -20.32
C GLU A 236 -29.96 -3.19 -19.01
N ARG A 237 -30.34 -3.94 -17.95
CA ARG A 237 -30.49 -3.35 -16.61
C ARG A 237 -29.21 -2.73 -16.11
N SER A 238 -28.05 -3.37 -16.34
CA SER A 238 -26.76 -2.81 -15.92
C SER A 238 -26.43 -1.50 -16.66
N VAL A 239 -26.67 -1.42 -17.96
CA VAL A 239 -26.44 -0.22 -18.78
C VAL A 239 -27.37 0.93 -18.38
N VAL A 240 -28.67 0.62 -18.15
CA VAL A 240 -29.66 1.64 -17.76
C VAL A 240 -29.33 2.27 -16.42
N HIS A 241 -28.94 1.47 -15.43
CA HIS A 241 -28.68 1.97 -14.07
C HIS A 241 -27.24 2.42 -13.85
N HIS A 242 -26.30 1.97 -14.69
CA HIS A 242 -24.88 2.31 -14.60
C HIS A 242 -24.33 2.81 -15.97
N PRO A 243 -24.88 3.90 -16.53
CA PRO A 243 -24.57 4.35 -17.90
C PRO A 243 -23.14 4.86 -18.12
N GLN A 244 -22.34 4.96 -17.03
CA GLN A 244 -20.95 5.39 -17.08
C GLN A 244 -19.95 4.21 -16.88
N VAL A 245 -20.43 2.97 -16.86
CA VAL A 245 -19.58 1.80 -16.62
C VAL A 245 -19.33 1.04 -17.92
N ALA A 246 -18.08 1.07 -18.39
CA ALA A 246 -17.67 0.46 -19.65
C ALA A 246 -17.95 -1.05 -19.73
N ASP A 247 -17.74 -1.81 -18.63
CA ASP A 247 -17.93 -3.27 -18.63
C ASP A 247 -19.38 -3.68 -18.94
N ALA A 248 -20.37 -2.90 -18.51
CA ALA A 248 -21.78 -3.17 -18.83
C ALA A 248 -22.03 -3.16 -20.35
N TYR A 249 -21.49 -2.17 -21.05
CA TYR A 249 -21.58 -2.05 -22.53
C TYR A 249 -20.74 -3.12 -23.24
N LEU A 250 -19.56 -3.44 -22.69
CA LEU A 250 -18.75 -4.55 -23.22
C LEU A 250 -19.52 -5.86 -23.21
N GLN A 251 -20.17 -6.20 -22.09
CA GLN A 251 -20.93 -7.47 -22.00
C GLN A 251 -22.13 -7.47 -22.94
N LEU A 252 -22.84 -6.36 -23.09
CA LEU A 252 -23.94 -6.24 -24.03
C LEU A 252 -23.43 -6.36 -25.48
N GLY A 253 -22.33 -5.71 -25.83
CA GLY A 253 -21.70 -5.84 -27.13
C GLY A 253 -21.23 -7.26 -27.45
N LEU A 254 -20.71 -7.99 -26.47
CA LEU A 254 -20.34 -9.41 -26.63
C LEU A 254 -21.57 -10.31 -26.82
N LEU A 255 -22.66 -10.01 -26.16
CA LEU A 255 -23.92 -10.68 -26.38
C LEU A 255 -24.47 -10.48 -27.81
N GLU A 256 -24.47 -9.20 -28.27
CA GLU A 256 -24.90 -8.86 -29.66
C GLU A 256 -24.01 -9.57 -30.69
N LEU A 257 -22.69 -9.63 -30.44
CA LEU A 257 -21.73 -10.34 -31.27
C LEU A 257 -22.06 -11.86 -31.34
N ARG A 258 -22.42 -12.45 -30.20
CA ARG A 258 -22.80 -13.87 -30.13
C ARG A 258 -24.10 -14.19 -30.86
N GLU A 259 -25.05 -13.29 -30.85
CA GLU A 259 -26.31 -13.42 -31.60
C GLU A 259 -26.18 -13.08 -33.09
N GLY A 260 -25.04 -12.50 -33.49
CA GLY A 260 -24.75 -12.10 -34.87
C GLY A 260 -25.26 -10.70 -35.24
N ASN A 261 -25.70 -9.91 -34.28
CA ASN A 261 -26.18 -8.54 -34.44
C ASN A 261 -25.00 -7.58 -34.53
N LEU A 262 -24.24 -7.66 -35.63
CA LEU A 262 -22.93 -6.98 -35.74
C LEU A 262 -23.02 -5.46 -35.60
N ASP A 263 -24.03 -4.79 -36.14
CA ASP A 263 -24.18 -3.33 -36.03
C ASP A 263 -24.48 -2.90 -34.58
N ALA A 264 -25.30 -3.66 -33.85
CA ALA A 264 -25.57 -3.43 -32.45
C ALA A 264 -24.29 -3.66 -31.62
N ALA A 265 -23.54 -4.73 -31.92
CA ALA A 265 -22.26 -4.99 -31.24
C ALA A 265 -21.26 -3.85 -31.42
N VAL A 266 -21.17 -3.26 -32.64
CA VAL A 266 -20.34 -2.07 -32.89
C VAL A 266 -20.74 -0.92 -31.97
N ASN A 267 -22.03 -0.59 -31.91
CA ASN A 267 -22.52 0.54 -31.11
C ASN A 267 -22.18 0.39 -29.62
N GLU A 268 -22.42 -0.80 -29.05
CA GLU A 268 -22.17 -1.07 -27.65
C GLU A 268 -20.66 -1.06 -27.32
N LEU A 269 -19.84 -1.67 -28.19
CA LEU A 269 -18.40 -1.71 -28.02
C LEU A 269 -17.75 -0.34 -28.24
N GLU A 270 -18.22 0.50 -29.18
CA GLU A 270 -17.78 1.88 -29.34
C GLU A 270 -18.10 2.70 -28.07
N ARG A 271 -19.26 2.47 -27.48
CA ARG A 271 -19.62 3.09 -26.20
C ARG A 271 -18.71 2.66 -25.06
N ALA A 272 -18.40 1.36 -24.98
CA ALA A 272 -17.49 0.81 -23.98
C ALA A 272 -16.06 1.42 -24.11
N VAL A 273 -15.52 1.52 -25.34
CA VAL A 273 -14.21 2.17 -25.61
C VAL A 273 -14.23 3.65 -25.27
N THR A 274 -15.35 4.36 -25.50
CA THR A 274 -15.48 5.78 -25.14
C THR A 274 -15.40 5.99 -23.63
N LEU A 275 -15.95 5.07 -22.85
CA LEU A 275 -15.97 5.13 -21.37
C LEU A 275 -14.66 4.66 -20.75
N ASP A 276 -14.03 3.65 -21.32
CA ASP A 276 -12.73 3.13 -20.92
C ASP A 276 -11.85 2.86 -22.14
N SER A 277 -11.15 3.88 -22.54
CA SER A 277 -10.25 3.81 -23.69
C SER A 277 -8.98 2.98 -23.44
N ALA A 278 -8.68 2.58 -22.23
CA ALA A 278 -7.53 1.74 -21.88
C ALA A 278 -7.85 0.23 -21.91
N ASN A 279 -9.11 -0.15 -21.99
CA ASN A 279 -9.53 -1.54 -21.97
C ASN A 279 -9.15 -2.30 -23.24
N GLU A 280 -8.12 -3.12 -23.14
CA GLU A 280 -7.59 -3.93 -24.25
C GLU A 280 -8.62 -4.91 -24.80
N THR A 281 -9.37 -5.58 -23.94
CA THR A 281 -10.38 -6.55 -24.32
C THR A 281 -11.46 -5.91 -25.19
N THR A 282 -11.94 -4.74 -24.80
CA THR A 282 -12.95 -3.99 -25.55
C THR A 282 -12.46 -3.61 -26.93
N ARG A 283 -11.21 -3.10 -27.04
CA ARG A 283 -10.61 -2.73 -28.34
C ARG A 283 -10.42 -3.93 -29.26
N TYR A 284 -9.95 -5.05 -28.71
CA TYR A 284 -9.81 -6.28 -29.49
C TYR A 284 -11.14 -6.73 -30.08
N HIS A 285 -12.20 -6.77 -29.27
CA HIS A 285 -13.52 -7.16 -29.76
C HIS A 285 -14.09 -6.16 -30.78
N LEU A 286 -13.92 -4.85 -30.52
CA LEU A 286 -14.35 -3.82 -31.47
C LEU A 286 -13.62 -3.95 -32.82
N GLY A 287 -12.29 -4.13 -32.82
CA GLY A 287 -11.51 -4.38 -34.02
C GLY A 287 -12.00 -5.63 -34.78
N SER A 288 -12.29 -6.70 -34.06
CA SER A 288 -12.83 -7.94 -34.64
C SER A 288 -14.21 -7.73 -35.29
N VAL A 289 -15.10 -6.98 -34.62
CA VAL A 289 -16.44 -6.70 -35.17
C VAL A 289 -16.35 -5.76 -36.38
N TYR A 290 -15.51 -4.73 -36.35
CA TYR A 290 -15.27 -3.86 -37.51
C TYR A 290 -14.82 -4.66 -38.74
N ALA A 291 -13.89 -5.62 -38.60
CA ALA A 291 -13.49 -6.49 -39.69
C ALA A 291 -14.66 -7.29 -40.26
N ARG A 292 -15.57 -7.78 -39.42
CA ARG A 292 -16.75 -8.57 -39.82
C ARG A 292 -17.81 -7.76 -40.54
N VAL A 293 -17.94 -6.45 -40.23
CA VAL A 293 -18.84 -5.52 -40.94
C VAL A 293 -18.19 -4.82 -42.13
N GLY A 294 -16.92 -5.15 -42.46
CA GLY A 294 -16.21 -4.59 -43.60
C GLY A 294 -15.58 -3.20 -43.34
N ARG A 295 -15.59 -2.72 -42.09
CA ARG A 295 -14.94 -1.44 -41.72
C ARG A 295 -13.45 -1.67 -41.41
N PHE A 296 -12.68 -2.00 -42.45
CA PHE A 296 -11.29 -2.46 -42.34
C PHE A 296 -10.33 -1.39 -41.77
N ALA A 297 -10.53 -0.12 -42.12
CA ALA A 297 -9.68 0.97 -41.64
C ALA A 297 -9.82 1.14 -40.10
N GLU A 298 -11.05 1.10 -39.60
CA GLU A 298 -11.34 1.19 -38.16
C GLU A 298 -10.90 -0.08 -37.43
N SER A 299 -11.03 -1.25 -38.04
CA SER A 299 -10.49 -2.49 -37.54
C SER A 299 -8.99 -2.41 -37.33
N GLN A 300 -8.23 -1.96 -38.35
CA GLN A 300 -6.79 -1.80 -38.27
C GLN A 300 -6.42 -0.82 -37.13
N SER A 301 -7.08 0.35 -37.09
CA SER A 301 -6.84 1.34 -36.04
C SER A 301 -7.09 0.79 -34.62
N SER A 302 -8.15 -0.02 -34.43
CA SER A 302 -8.48 -0.64 -33.15
C SER A 302 -7.41 -1.64 -32.71
N PHE A 303 -6.89 -2.47 -33.63
CA PHE A 303 -5.81 -3.41 -33.33
C PHE A 303 -4.47 -2.71 -33.09
N GLU A 304 -4.14 -1.65 -33.83
CA GLU A 304 -2.93 -0.85 -33.58
C GLU A 304 -2.98 -0.21 -32.17
N GLN A 305 -4.13 0.31 -31.76
CA GLN A 305 -4.32 0.84 -30.42
C GLN A 305 -4.27 -0.24 -29.33
N PHE A 306 -4.80 -1.43 -29.61
CA PHE A 306 -4.69 -2.59 -28.73
C PHE A 306 -3.22 -2.98 -28.51
N ASP A 307 -2.43 -3.12 -29.59
CA ASP A 307 -1.01 -3.48 -29.51
C ASP A 307 -0.20 -2.42 -28.75
N ASN A 308 -0.46 -1.13 -29.03
CA ASN A 308 0.22 -0.02 -28.34
C ASN A 308 -0.11 0.01 -26.85
N THR A 309 -1.35 -0.27 -26.45
CA THR A 309 -1.74 -0.32 -25.04
C THR A 309 -1.03 -1.48 -24.33
N ARG A 310 -0.95 -2.64 -24.97
CA ARG A 310 -0.26 -3.82 -24.43
C ARG A 310 1.24 -3.60 -24.25
N ILE A 311 1.90 -2.98 -25.23
CA ILE A 311 3.33 -2.62 -25.14
C ILE A 311 3.56 -1.66 -23.98
N ASN A 312 2.75 -0.60 -23.88
CA ASN A 312 2.84 0.37 -22.80
C ASN A 312 2.57 -0.25 -21.41
N ALA A 313 1.57 -1.13 -21.29
CA ALA A 313 1.27 -1.81 -20.02
C ALA A 313 2.43 -2.68 -19.55
N VAL A 314 3.07 -3.44 -20.44
CA VAL A 314 4.26 -4.26 -20.13
C VAL A 314 5.44 -3.39 -19.70
N GLU A 315 5.65 -2.25 -20.36
CA GLU A 315 6.74 -1.32 -20.03
C GLU A 315 6.50 -0.62 -18.69
N VAL A 316 5.27 -0.20 -18.42
CA VAL A 316 4.85 0.35 -17.12
C VAL A 316 5.02 -0.68 -16.00
N GLU A 317 4.57 -1.92 -16.21
CA GLU A 317 4.74 -2.98 -15.21
C GLU A 317 6.23 -3.27 -14.94
N ARG A 318 7.06 -3.31 -15.98
CA ARG A 318 8.52 -3.47 -15.84
C ARG A 318 9.12 -2.33 -15.04
N THR A 319 8.71 -1.09 -15.31
CA THR A 319 9.17 0.11 -14.60
C THR A 319 8.74 0.09 -13.14
N ILE A 320 7.49 -0.29 -12.85
CA ILE A 320 6.98 -0.43 -11.47
C ILE A 320 7.74 -1.52 -10.71
N ARG A 321 7.98 -2.69 -11.33
CA ARG A 321 8.78 -3.76 -10.71
C ARG A 321 10.18 -3.29 -10.37
N ARG A 322 10.83 -2.59 -11.32
CA ARG A 322 12.16 -2.04 -11.12
C ARG A 322 12.19 -1.02 -9.98
N SER A 323 11.28 -0.05 -9.99
CA SER A 323 11.16 0.96 -8.94
C SER A 323 10.88 0.35 -7.56
N ARG A 324 10.04 -0.71 -7.48
CA ARG A 324 9.81 -1.42 -6.22
C ARG A 324 11.06 -2.15 -5.72
N ALA A 325 11.81 -2.79 -6.62
CA ALA A 325 13.05 -3.45 -6.26
C ALA A 325 14.11 -2.46 -5.77
N GLU A 326 14.27 -1.34 -6.48
CA GLU A 326 15.16 -0.25 -6.10
C GLU A 326 14.80 0.32 -4.71
N SER A 327 13.52 0.63 -4.46
CA SER A 327 13.05 1.14 -3.16
C SER A 327 13.24 0.12 -2.02
N HIS A 328 13.06 -1.17 -2.31
CA HIS A 328 13.28 -2.22 -1.31
C HIS A 328 14.77 -2.42 -1.03
N ALA A 329 15.61 -2.38 -2.07
CA ALA A 329 17.05 -2.45 -1.92
C ALA A 329 17.60 -1.30 -1.07
N GLU A 330 17.14 -0.06 -1.30
CA GLU A 330 17.49 1.10 -0.47
C GLU A 330 17.01 0.98 0.98
N PHE A 331 15.84 0.41 1.20
CA PHE A 331 15.34 0.13 2.56
C PHE A 331 16.26 -0.86 3.29
N LEU A 332 16.69 -1.92 2.61
CA LEU A 332 17.60 -2.91 3.18
C LEU A 332 18.97 -2.30 3.50
N VAL A 333 19.50 -1.42 2.65
CA VAL A 333 20.75 -0.68 2.96
C VAL A 333 20.61 0.13 4.23
N ARG A 334 19.53 0.88 4.40
CA ARG A 334 19.27 1.67 5.62
C ARG A 334 19.10 0.80 6.87
N ARG A 335 18.44 -0.35 6.74
CA ARG A 335 18.30 -1.31 7.83
C ARG A 335 19.66 -1.88 8.25
N ALA A 336 20.47 -2.28 7.29
CA ALA A 336 21.82 -2.77 7.56
C ALA A 336 22.69 -1.74 8.28
N GLN A 337 22.57 -0.46 7.95
CA GLN A 337 23.23 0.62 8.67
C GLN A 337 22.90 0.63 10.18
N GLN A 338 21.62 0.44 10.53
CA GLN A 338 21.20 0.34 11.94
C GLN A 338 21.75 -0.91 12.62
N GLU A 339 21.86 -2.02 11.91
CA GLU A 339 22.45 -3.27 12.40
C GLU A 339 23.96 -3.11 12.64
N ILE A 340 24.67 -2.36 11.79
CA ILE A 340 26.09 -1.97 11.95
C ILE A 340 26.28 -1.12 13.22
N GLU A 341 25.45 -0.09 13.40
CA GLU A 341 25.50 0.79 14.57
C GLU A 341 25.24 0.04 15.88
N ALA A 342 24.42 -1.03 15.81
CA ALA A 342 24.16 -1.93 16.93
C ALA A 342 25.27 -2.99 17.15
N GLY A 343 26.29 -3.07 16.27
CA GLY A 343 27.35 -4.07 16.34
C GLY A 343 26.95 -5.47 15.84
N ASN A 344 25.80 -5.58 15.18
CA ASN A 344 25.25 -6.86 14.67
C ASN A 344 25.79 -7.16 13.26
N TRP A 345 27.08 -7.43 13.12
CA TRP A 345 27.78 -7.57 11.84
C TRP A 345 27.23 -8.67 10.93
N GLU A 346 26.88 -9.83 11.50
CA GLU A 346 26.31 -10.95 10.73
C GLU A 346 24.93 -10.62 10.16
N ALA A 347 24.09 -9.95 10.94
CA ALA A 347 22.78 -9.51 10.48
C ALA A 347 22.91 -8.45 9.36
N ALA A 348 23.78 -7.45 9.55
CA ALA A 348 24.04 -6.41 8.56
C ALA A 348 24.56 -7.00 7.23
N GLN A 349 25.47 -7.97 7.30
CA GLN A 349 25.96 -8.67 6.12
C GLN A 349 24.87 -9.41 5.37
N ALA A 350 24.00 -10.13 6.08
CA ALA A 350 22.86 -10.84 5.49
C ALA A 350 21.87 -9.86 4.82
N THR A 351 21.53 -8.77 5.50
CA THR A 351 20.62 -7.73 5.00
C THR A 351 21.18 -7.04 3.74
N LEU A 352 22.48 -6.76 3.69
CA LEU A 352 23.14 -6.19 2.49
C LEU A 352 23.26 -7.19 1.34
N ALA A 353 23.48 -8.46 1.64
CA ALA A 353 23.47 -9.51 0.62
C ALA A 353 22.09 -9.65 -0.03
N GLU A 354 21.00 -9.52 0.74
CA GLU A 354 19.63 -9.49 0.24
C GLU A 354 19.39 -8.27 -0.67
N SER A 355 19.87 -7.08 -0.28
CA SER A 355 19.80 -5.86 -1.10
C SER A 355 20.53 -6.05 -2.45
N ILE A 356 21.72 -6.64 -2.43
CA ILE A 356 22.51 -6.92 -3.65
C ILE A 356 21.82 -7.98 -4.52
N ALA A 357 21.12 -8.96 -3.93
CA ALA A 357 20.37 -9.94 -4.69
C ALA A 357 19.19 -9.33 -5.46
N LEU A 358 18.59 -8.29 -4.90
CA LEU A 358 17.51 -7.51 -5.57
C LEU A 358 18.06 -6.59 -6.67
N GLU A 359 19.20 -5.96 -6.42
CA GLU A 359 19.84 -5.01 -7.33
C GLU A 359 21.36 -5.24 -7.37
N PRO A 360 21.85 -6.19 -8.18
CA PRO A 360 23.26 -6.60 -8.19
C PRO A 360 24.27 -5.50 -8.57
N THR A 361 23.82 -4.45 -9.20
CA THR A 361 24.66 -3.31 -9.62
C THR A 361 24.52 -2.08 -8.73
N ASN A 362 23.80 -2.17 -7.62
CA ASN A 362 23.62 -1.06 -6.68
C ASN A 362 24.97 -0.69 -6.02
N PRO A 363 25.59 0.44 -6.41
CA PRO A 363 26.92 0.81 -5.91
C PRO A 363 26.91 1.14 -4.43
N GLU A 364 25.80 1.65 -3.89
CA GLU A 364 25.65 1.97 -2.48
C GLU A 364 25.61 0.70 -1.62
N ALA A 365 24.84 -0.30 -2.03
CA ALA A 365 24.77 -1.58 -1.34
C ALA A 365 26.13 -2.31 -1.36
N LEU A 366 26.78 -2.35 -2.53
CA LEU A 366 28.10 -2.97 -2.69
C LEU A 366 29.17 -2.28 -1.83
N LYS A 367 29.18 -0.95 -1.83
CA LYS A 367 30.12 -0.15 -1.00
C LYS A 367 29.83 -0.34 0.48
N SER A 368 28.55 -0.30 0.90
CA SER A 368 28.16 -0.48 2.29
C SER A 368 28.52 -1.87 2.80
N LEU A 369 28.34 -2.92 1.99
CA LEU A 369 28.75 -4.28 2.36
C LEU A 369 30.28 -4.37 2.51
N SER A 370 31.05 -3.81 1.57
CA SER A 370 32.50 -3.77 1.66
C SER A 370 32.99 -3.07 2.93
N THR A 371 32.40 -1.92 3.26
CA THR A 371 32.72 -1.16 4.47
C THR A 371 32.35 -1.93 5.74
N THR A 372 31.20 -2.61 5.76
CA THR A 372 30.77 -3.46 6.88
C THR A 372 31.77 -4.60 7.11
N LEU A 373 32.15 -5.30 6.05
CA LEU A 373 33.16 -6.35 6.12
C LEU A 373 34.52 -5.83 6.59
N GLN A 374 34.92 -4.65 6.15
CA GLN A 374 36.14 -3.98 6.62
C GLN A 374 36.10 -3.70 8.13
N GLN A 375 35.01 -3.18 8.65
CA GLN A 375 34.83 -2.89 10.08
C GLN A 375 34.82 -4.19 10.89
N TYR A 376 34.12 -5.21 10.42
CA TYR A 376 34.12 -6.52 11.06
C TYR A 376 35.51 -7.15 11.08
N ALA A 377 36.28 -7.02 10.00
CA ALA A 377 37.67 -7.50 9.96
C ALA A 377 38.58 -6.77 10.97
N GLN A 378 38.35 -5.49 11.25
CA GLN A 378 39.10 -4.78 12.31
C GLN A 378 38.83 -5.40 13.69
N VAL A 379 37.60 -5.80 13.99
CA VAL A 379 37.26 -6.52 15.23
C VAL A 379 38.00 -7.86 15.27
N LEU A 380 37.95 -8.65 14.19
CA LEU A 380 38.64 -9.94 14.09
C LEU A 380 40.16 -9.82 14.25
N LEU A 381 40.77 -8.77 13.72
CA LEU A 381 42.19 -8.50 13.89
C LEU A 381 42.55 -8.16 15.36
N ALA A 382 41.68 -7.41 16.03
CA ALA A 382 41.84 -7.10 17.45
C ALA A 382 41.73 -8.35 18.34
N GLU A 383 40.86 -9.30 17.94
CA GLU A 383 40.67 -10.60 18.59
C GLU A 383 41.71 -11.64 18.18
N SER A 384 42.71 -11.26 17.37
CA SER A 384 43.74 -12.16 16.84
C SER A 384 43.20 -13.32 15.94
N SER A 385 42.00 -13.15 15.40
CA SER A 385 41.38 -14.12 14.48
C SER A 385 41.80 -13.88 13.02
N PHE A 386 43.12 -13.92 12.78
CA PHE A 386 43.75 -13.44 11.55
C PHE A 386 43.29 -14.17 10.27
N SER A 387 43.12 -15.51 10.32
CA SER A 387 42.65 -16.28 9.16
C SER A 387 41.27 -15.87 8.72
N ARG A 388 40.35 -15.67 9.67
CA ARG A 388 38.99 -15.21 9.40
C ARG A 388 38.96 -13.76 8.90
N ALA A 389 39.86 -12.92 9.42
CA ALA A 389 40.01 -11.53 8.93
C ALA A 389 40.48 -11.51 7.46
N VAL A 390 41.34 -12.41 7.04
CA VAL A 390 41.77 -12.55 5.62
C VAL A 390 40.54 -12.84 4.74
N GLU A 391 39.77 -13.89 5.07
CA GLU A 391 38.58 -14.28 4.27
C GLU A 391 37.56 -13.13 4.11
N VAL A 392 37.29 -12.43 5.20
CA VAL A 392 36.35 -11.28 5.21
C VAL A 392 36.89 -10.13 4.36
N LEU A 393 38.19 -9.80 4.46
CA LEU A 393 38.81 -8.72 3.69
C LEU A 393 38.97 -9.06 2.21
N GLU A 394 39.26 -10.29 1.85
CA GLU A 394 39.24 -10.74 0.46
C GLU A 394 37.85 -10.55 -0.17
N THR A 395 36.80 -10.87 0.57
CA THR A 395 35.42 -10.63 0.12
C THR A 395 35.17 -9.13 -0.06
N ALA A 396 35.60 -8.30 0.89
CA ALA A 396 35.41 -6.87 0.82
C ALA A 396 36.08 -6.22 -0.40
N VAL A 397 37.34 -6.59 -0.70
CA VAL A 397 38.06 -6.05 -1.87
C VAL A 397 37.50 -6.54 -3.20
N ASN A 398 36.90 -7.73 -3.23
CA ASN A 398 36.22 -8.25 -4.41
C ASN A 398 34.93 -7.50 -4.71
N LEU A 399 34.23 -7.04 -3.68
CA LEU A 399 33.02 -6.23 -3.82
C LEU A 399 33.33 -4.78 -4.20
N TRP A 400 34.34 -4.17 -3.57
CA TRP A 400 34.69 -2.76 -3.76
C TRP A 400 36.20 -2.54 -3.67
N ALA A 401 36.89 -2.72 -4.78
CA ALA A 401 38.36 -2.75 -4.83
C ALA A 401 39.05 -1.37 -4.70
N SER A 402 38.33 -0.27 -4.67
CA SER A 402 38.89 1.10 -4.66
C SER A 402 39.22 1.65 -3.27
N GLU A 403 38.85 0.97 -2.19
CA GLU A 403 39.07 1.43 -0.82
C GLU A 403 40.49 1.04 -0.33
N ILE A 404 41.37 2.02 -0.19
CA ILE A 404 42.78 1.82 0.24
C ILE A 404 42.86 1.16 1.62
N ILE A 405 42.00 1.56 2.55
CA ILE A 405 41.99 1.08 3.94
C ILE A 405 41.74 -0.44 3.97
N THR A 406 40.88 -0.94 3.14
CA THR A 406 40.58 -2.40 3.07
C THR A 406 41.82 -3.18 2.65
N TRP A 407 42.59 -2.67 1.68
CA TRP A 407 43.85 -3.28 1.24
C TRP A 407 44.96 -3.18 2.31
N GLU A 408 45.06 -2.07 3.06
CA GLU A 408 46.00 -1.91 4.16
C GLU A 408 45.73 -2.90 5.30
N LEU A 409 44.46 -3.12 5.64
CA LEU A 409 44.02 -4.15 6.60
C LEU A 409 44.39 -5.54 6.11
N LEU A 410 44.16 -5.80 4.82
CA LEU A 410 44.50 -7.08 4.20
C LEU A 410 46.00 -7.37 4.22
N VAL A 411 46.83 -6.36 4.01
CA VAL A 411 48.32 -6.46 4.23
C VAL A 411 48.62 -6.88 5.66
N THR A 412 47.96 -6.27 6.65
CA THR A 412 48.14 -6.59 8.06
C THR A 412 47.73 -8.02 8.38
N ALA A 413 46.58 -8.45 7.88
CA ALA A 413 46.06 -9.81 8.06
C ALA A 413 46.95 -10.87 7.41
N TYR A 414 47.39 -10.65 6.16
CA TYR A 414 48.30 -11.58 5.46
C TYR A 414 49.67 -11.70 6.16
N ARG A 415 50.22 -10.61 6.69
CA ARG A 415 51.45 -10.68 7.47
C ARG A 415 51.30 -11.55 8.72
N ALA A 416 50.17 -11.37 9.42
CA ALA A 416 49.90 -12.13 10.65
C ALA A 416 49.73 -13.63 10.42
N VAL A 417 49.19 -14.03 9.26
CA VAL A 417 49.11 -15.48 8.89
C VAL A 417 50.34 -16.00 8.11
N GLY A 418 51.35 -15.16 7.88
CA GLY A 418 52.56 -15.57 7.16
C GLY A 418 52.42 -15.73 5.65
N ASN A 419 51.39 -15.18 5.03
CA ASN A 419 51.16 -15.23 3.59
C ASN A 419 51.94 -14.11 2.86
N ALA A 420 53.20 -14.40 2.51
CA ALA A 420 54.11 -13.46 1.85
C ALA A 420 53.61 -13.02 0.47
N VAL A 421 53.07 -13.95 -0.33
CA VAL A 421 52.56 -13.66 -1.69
C VAL A 421 51.33 -12.75 -1.64
N GLY A 422 50.38 -13.06 -0.75
CA GLY A 422 49.20 -12.21 -0.52
C GLY A 422 49.59 -10.81 -0.06
N THR A 423 50.58 -10.72 0.84
CA THR A 423 51.11 -9.44 1.35
C THR A 423 51.65 -8.55 0.22
N GLU A 424 52.47 -9.11 -0.68
CA GLU A 424 53.07 -8.36 -1.78
C GLU A 424 52.02 -7.88 -2.78
N ARG A 425 51.07 -8.73 -3.15
CA ARG A 425 49.97 -8.38 -4.03
C ARG A 425 49.10 -7.24 -3.43
N ALA A 426 48.77 -7.32 -2.15
CA ALA A 426 48.00 -6.28 -1.47
C ALA A 426 48.78 -4.96 -1.37
N LEU A 427 50.10 -4.97 -1.11
CA LEU A 427 50.94 -3.80 -1.12
C LEU A 427 51.06 -3.14 -2.50
N GLU A 428 51.15 -3.90 -3.56
CA GLU A 428 51.10 -3.39 -4.94
C GLU A 428 49.77 -2.64 -5.19
N ARG A 429 48.66 -3.21 -4.72
CA ARG A 429 47.37 -2.58 -4.89
C ARG A 429 47.23 -1.27 -4.08
N VAL A 430 47.74 -1.24 -2.85
CA VAL A 430 47.82 0.01 -2.05
C VAL A 430 48.60 1.07 -2.78
N ARG A 431 49.77 0.71 -3.38
CA ARG A 431 50.60 1.66 -4.17
C ARG A 431 49.90 2.16 -5.42
N ALA A 432 49.09 1.32 -6.07
CA ALA A 432 48.33 1.70 -7.26
C ALA A 432 47.14 2.61 -6.95
N LEU A 433 46.60 2.59 -5.74
CA LEU A 433 45.47 3.40 -5.31
C LEU A 433 45.88 4.74 -4.61
N ARG A 434 47.15 4.87 -4.24
CA ARG A 434 47.78 6.13 -3.77
C ARG A 434 48.24 6.99 -4.95
#